data_b9fc51a29e43c4e097bda96426b8da07
#
_entry.id   b9fc51a29e43c4e097bda96426b8da07
#
_cell.length_a   1.000
_cell.length_b   1.000
_cell.length_c   1.000
_cell.angle_alpha   90.00
_cell.angle_beta   90.00
_cell.angle_gamma   90.00
#
_symmetry.space_group_name_H-M   'P 1'
#
loop_
_entity.id
_entity.type
_entity.pdbx_description
1 polymer ?
#
loop_
_entity_poly.entity_id
_entity_poly.type
_entity_poly.pdbx_seq_one_letter_code
_entity_poly.pdbx_strand_id
1 'polypeptide(L)'
;FWHGQLMMIGYVWKSKTVLNMLASSHSDGRFGAYIASHFNLKNISIEAKNKSPSLRQIFKILNNGDYLGVTPDGPRGPNQKVSEGIIKIAINSQVPILPLGFASNKNFKLKSWDSFLITYPFSKCKFIWGDPIIIPSTTKDTEIEKYKLYLEEKINYCMHTAKSKLDA
;
A
#
# COMPACT_ATOMS: atom_id res chain seq x y z
N PHE A 1 1.78 -2.69 -0.47
CA PHE A 1 0.81 -3.78 -0.70
C PHE A 1 -0.14 -3.39 -1.82
N TRP A 2 -0.74 -4.38 -2.48
CA TRP A 2 -1.68 -4.15 -3.58
C TRP A 2 -3.05 -3.65 -3.11
N HIS A 3 -3.73 -2.87 -3.96
CA HIS A 3 -5.06 -2.32 -3.66
C HIS A 3 -6.09 -3.41 -3.34
N GLY A 4 -6.07 -4.50 -4.07
CA GLY A 4 -6.95 -5.65 -3.81
C GLY A 4 -6.78 -6.32 -2.44
N GLN A 5 -5.76 -5.97 -1.65
CA GLN A 5 -5.51 -6.51 -0.31
C GLN A 5 -5.82 -5.52 0.83
N LEU A 6 -6.40 -4.36 0.50
CA LEU A 6 -6.58 -3.24 1.42
C LEU A 6 -7.42 -3.57 2.66
N MET A 7 -8.40 -4.48 2.54
CA MET A 7 -9.33 -4.82 3.62
C MET A 7 -8.64 -5.22 4.93
N MET A 8 -7.50 -5.92 4.84
CA MET A 8 -6.86 -6.52 6.02
C MET A 8 -5.76 -5.67 6.64
N ILE A 9 -5.45 -4.52 6.08
CA ILE A 9 -4.34 -3.66 6.55
C ILE A 9 -4.56 -3.18 7.99
N GLY A 10 -5.80 -2.90 8.39
CA GLY A 10 -6.12 -2.52 9.76
C GLY A 10 -5.70 -3.57 10.79
N TYR A 11 -5.75 -4.84 10.44
CA TYR A 11 -5.38 -5.92 11.36
C TYR A 11 -3.87 -6.13 11.50
N VAL A 12 -3.09 -5.76 10.49
CA VAL A 12 -1.62 -5.91 10.55
C VAL A 12 -0.96 -4.75 11.28
N TRP A 13 -1.57 -3.57 11.26
CA TRP A 13 -1.02 -2.39 11.90
C TRP A 13 -1.39 -2.37 13.38
N LYS A 14 -0.47 -2.86 14.22
CA LYS A 14 -0.63 -2.91 15.68
C LYS A 14 0.26 -1.91 16.42
N SER A 15 0.89 -0.98 15.70
CA SER A 15 1.68 0.08 16.31
C SER A 15 0.81 1.09 17.06
N LYS A 16 1.37 1.73 18.09
CA LYS A 16 0.75 2.88 18.75
C LYS A 16 0.75 4.14 17.86
N THR A 17 1.61 4.19 16.83
CA THR A 17 1.68 5.28 15.87
C THR A 17 0.57 5.16 14.84
N VAL A 18 0.11 6.30 14.33
CA VAL A 18 -0.92 6.35 13.29
C VAL A 18 -0.32 5.94 11.95
N LEU A 19 -0.98 5.04 11.22
CA LEU A 19 -0.66 4.78 9.82
C LEU A 19 -1.49 5.70 8.93
N ASN A 20 -0.82 6.56 8.19
CA ASN A 20 -1.48 7.46 7.24
C ASN A 20 -1.68 6.73 5.91
N MET A 21 -2.94 6.59 5.47
CA MET A 21 -3.30 5.89 4.24
C MET A 21 -3.65 6.88 3.13
N LEU A 22 -3.10 6.70 1.95
CA LEU A 22 -3.52 7.46 0.78
C LEU A 22 -4.87 6.93 0.29
N ALA A 23 -5.88 7.77 0.30
CA ALA A 23 -7.23 7.43 -0.12
C ALA A 23 -7.72 8.36 -1.23
N SER A 24 -8.55 7.82 -2.13
CA SER A 24 -9.26 8.62 -3.13
C SER A 24 -10.37 9.46 -2.46
N SER A 25 -10.63 10.65 -2.99
CA SER A 25 -11.73 11.53 -2.56
C SER A 25 -13.12 11.05 -2.99
N HIS A 26 -13.23 9.95 -3.76
CA HIS A 26 -14.50 9.38 -4.20
C HIS A 26 -15.27 8.68 -3.07
N SER A 27 -16.57 8.40 -3.31
CA SER A 27 -17.50 7.79 -2.34
C SER A 27 -16.96 6.51 -1.68
N ASP A 28 -16.38 5.62 -2.47
CA ASP A 28 -15.82 4.35 -2.01
C ASP A 28 -14.60 4.55 -1.11
N GLY A 29 -13.79 5.57 -1.42
CA GLY A 29 -12.68 6.00 -0.58
C GLY A 29 -13.14 6.52 0.79
N ARG A 30 -14.29 7.21 0.87
CA ARG A 30 -14.86 7.72 2.13
C ARG A 30 -15.36 6.59 3.03
N PHE A 31 -16.02 5.58 2.44
CA PHE A 31 -16.46 4.41 3.21
C PHE A 31 -15.28 3.59 3.73
N GLY A 32 -14.27 3.35 2.90
CA GLY A 32 -13.00 2.73 3.32
C GLY A 32 -12.30 3.54 4.42
N ALA A 33 -12.32 4.88 4.32
CA ALA A 33 -11.77 5.78 5.32
C ALA A 33 -12.49 5.68 6.67
N TYR A 34 -13.81 5.57 6.67
CA TYR A 34 -14.60 5.38 7.89
C TYR A 34 -14.23 4.06 8.58
N ILE A 35 -14.16 2.96 7.84
CA ILE A 35 -13.74 1.66 8.41
C ILE A 35 -12.31 1.75 8.95
N ALA A 36 -11.39 2.33 8.19
CA ALA A 36 -9.98 2.45 8.55
C ALA A 36 -9.77 3.24 9.85
N SER A 37 -10.59 4.24 10.14
CA SER A 37 -10.49 5.05 11.37
C SER A 37 -10.66 4.22 12.65
N HIS A 38 -11.38 3.10 12.61
CA HIS A 38 -11.53 2.18 13.73
C HIS A 38 -10.27 1.35 14.03
N PHE A 39 -9.28 1.36 13.11
CA PHE A 39 -8.02 0.63 13.21
C PHE A 39 -6.80 1.53 13.40
N ASN A 40 -6.97 2.73 13.92
CA ASN A 40 -5.90 3.72 14.05
C ASN A 40 -5.22 4.08 12.70
N LEU A 41 -6.00 4.04 11.61
CA LEU A 41 -5.60 4.46 10.29
C LEU A 41 -6.17 5.85 10.00
N LYS A 42 -5.33 6.77 9.58
CA LYS A 42 -5.72 8.12 9.17
C LYS A 42 -5.67 8.23 7.65
N ASN A 43 -6.76 8.69 7.04
CA ASN A 43 -6.81 8.84 5.59
C ASN A 43 -6.36 10.22 5.15
N ILE A 44 -5.49 10.24 4.12
CA ILE A 44 -5.07 11.43 3.41
C ILE A 44 -5.78 11.42 2.06
N SER A 45 -6.66 12.39 1.84
CA SER A 45 -7.33 12.53 0.56
C SER A 45 -6.38 13.08 -0.49
N ILE A 46 -6.30 12.40 -1.64
CA ILE A 46 -5.57 12.88 -2.81
C ILE A 46 -6.58 13.40 -3.82
N GLU A 47 -6.55 14.70 -4.07
CA GLU A 47 -7.35 15.31 -5.13
C GLU A 47 -6.70 15.11 -6.49
N ALA A 48 -7.45 14.53 -7.43
CA ALA A 48 -6.94 14.24 -8.78
C ALA A 48 -6.56 15.51 -9.56
N LYS A 49 -7.24 16.64 -9.27
CA LYS A 49 -7.04 17.93 -9.97
C LYS A 49 -5.91 18.78 -9.39
N ASN A 50 -5.59 18.63 -8.10
CA ASN A 50 -4.55 19.42 -7.44
C ASN A 50 -3.66 18.53 -6.57
N LYS A 51 -2.59 18.03 -7.16
CA LYS A 51 -1.66 17.10 -6.49
C LYS A 51 -0.69 17.79 -5.52
N SER A 52 -0.44 19.10 -5.68
CA SER A 52 0.56 19.82 -4.89
C SER A 52 0.28 19.85 -3.39
N PRO A 53 -0.93 20.18 -2.90
CA PRO A 53 -1.23 20.15 -1.48
C PRO A 53 -1.09 18.76 -0.87
N SER A 54 -1.54 17.72 -1.59
CA SER A 54 -1.44 16.32 -1.15
C SER A 54 0.02 15.87 -1.02
N LEU A 55 0.88 16.22 -1.97
CA LEU A 55 2.31 15.92 -1.91
C LEU A 55 2.99 16.62 -0.73
N ARG A 56 2.69 17.89 -0.48
CA ARG A 56 3.22 18.63 0.69
C ARG A 56 2.84 17.95 2.00
N GLN A 57 1.59 17.48 2.11
CA GLN A 57 1.12 16.76 3.28
C GLN A 57 1.85 15.41 3.46
N ILE A 58 2.06 14.67 2.36
CA ILE A 58 2.83 13.41 2.37
C ILE A 58 4.25 13.65 2.90
N PHE A 59 4.97 14.62 2.34
CA PHE A 59 6.33 14.94 2.80
C PHE A 59 6.38 15.42 4.24
N LYS A 60 5.41 16.22 4.69
CA LYS A 60 5.30 16.63 6.10
C LYS A 60 5.16 15.41 7.02
N ILE A 61 4.34 14.45 6.68
CA ILE A 61 4.14 13.20 7.44
C ILE A 61 5.44 12.40 7.50
N LEU A 62 6.07 12.16 6.36
CA LEU A 62 7.32 11.39 6.30
C LEU A 62 8.48 12.08 7.02
N ASN A 63 8.60 13.40 6.92
CA ASN A 63 9.61 14.19 7.64
C ASN A 63 9.40 14.20 9.16
N ASN A 64 8.18 14.01 9.63
CA ASN A 64 7.88 13.86 11.06
C ASN A 64 8.22 12.45 11.59
N GLY A 65 8.67 11.53 10.76
CA GLY A 65 8.90 10.12 11.12
C GLY A 65 7.64 9.28 11.21
N ASP A 66 6.51 9.76 10.67
CA ASP A 66 5.26 9.03 10.62
C ASP A 66 5.24 8.04 9.43
N TYR A 67 4.31 7.10 9.49
CA TYR A 67 4.18 6.05 8.48
C TYR A 67 3.13 6.39 7.43
N LEU A 68 3.43 6.01 6.18
CA LEU A 68 2.54 6.16 5.03
C LEU A 68 2.21 4.81 4.41
N GLY A 69 0.94 4.42 4.41
CA GLY A 69 0.44 3.26 3.71
C GLY A 69 0.02 3.61 2.28
N VAL A 70 0.55 2.88 1.31
CA VAL A 70 0.32 3.14 -0.11
C VAL A 70 -0.08 1.86 -0.84
N THR A 71 -1.11 1.95 -1.66
CA THR A 71 -1.42 0.95 -2.69
C THR A 71 -0.81 1.42 -4.01
N PRO A 72 0.33 0.83 -4.44
CA PRO A 72 1.12 1.40 -5.53
C PRO A 72 0.47 1.27 -6.91
N ASP A 73 -0.49 0.38 -7.07
CA ASP A 73 -1.34 0.25 -8.25
C ASP A 73 -2.46 1.31 -8.32
N GLY A 74 -2.67 2.05 -7.23
CA GLY A 74 -3.62 3.16 -7.18
C GLY A 74 -5.08 2.72 -7.34
N PRO A 75 -6.03 3.69 -7.32
CA PRO A 75 -7.46 3.38 -7.36
C PRO A 75 -8.02 3.04 -8.76
N ARG A 76 -7.21 3.16 -9.79
CA ARG A 76 -7.61 2.93 -11.19
C ARG A 76 -6.85 1.79 -11.85
N GLY A 77 -5.85 1.23 -11.17
CA GLY A 77 -4.97 0.22 -11.73
C GLY A 77 -4.01 0.73 -12.82
N PRO A 78 -3.48 -0.16 -13.62
CA PRO A 78 -3.82 -1.58 -13.74
C PRO A 78 -3.39 -2.42 -12.52
N ASN A 79 -4.12 -3.51 -12.28
CA ASN A 79 -3.90 -4.40 -11.14
C ASN A 79 -2.44 -4.87 -11.05
N GLN A 80 -1.87 -4.78 -9.85
CA GLN A 80 -0.51 -5.21 -9.53
C GLN A 80 0.57 -4.57 -10.43
N LYS A 81 0.37 -3.30 -10.79
CA LYS A 81 1.36 -2.48 -11.49
C LYS A 81 1.70 -1.25 -10.66
N VAL A 82 2.99 -1.09 -10.40
CA VAL A 82 3.48 0.03 -9.60
C VAL A 82 3.45 1.32 -10.40
N SER A 83 2.80 2.35 -9.86
CA SER A 83 2.82 3.70 -10.41
C SER A 83 4.13 4.42 -10.05
N GLU A 84 4.55 5.38 -10.88
CA GLU A 84 5.76 6.18 -10.60
C GLU A 84 5.69 6.96 -9.28
N GLY A 85 4.47 7.27 -8.82
CA GLY A 85 4.27 8.17 -7.68
C GLY A 85 4.97 7.70 -6.42
N ILE A 86 4.91 6.40 -6.08
CA ILE A 86 5.57 5.85 -4.88
C ILE A 86 7.10 5.92 -5.01
N ILE A 87 7.64 5.67 -6.22
CA ILE A 87 9.08 5.73 -6.47
C ILE A 87 9.58 7.17 -6.31
N LYS A 88 8.88 8.15 -6.91
CA LYS A 88 9.20 9.58 -6.78
C LYS A 88 9.07 10.08 -5.33
N ILE A 89 8.10 9.61 -4.58
CA ILE A 89 7.99 9.91 -3.14
C ILE A 89 9.22 9.38 -2.39
N ALA A 90 9.62 8.13 -2.63
CA ALA A 90 10.77 7.53 -1.96
C ALA A 90 12.10 8.24 -2.32
N ILE A 91 12.32 8.59 -3.60
CA ILE A 91 13.47 9.38 -4.04
C ILE A 91 13.56 10.72 -3.31
N ASN A 92 12.43 11.43 -3.21
CA ASN A 92 12.44 12.79 -2.65
C ASN A 92 12.42 12.82 -1.11
N SER A 93 11.82 11.82 -0.46
CA SER A 93 11.76 11.73 1.00
C SER A 93 12.93 10.97 1.62
N GLN A 94 13.63 10.15 0.85
CA GLN A 94 14.65 9.20 1.29
C GLN A 94 14.16 8.23 2.37
N VAL A 95 12.84 8.04 2.47
CA VAL A 95 12.20 7.05 3.35
C VAL A 95 12.13 5.70 2.64
N PRO A 96 12.54 4.60 3.29
CA PRO A 96 12.48 3.27 2.70
C PRO A 96 11.05 2.83 2.36
N ILE A 97 10.89 2.08 1.28
CA ILE A 97 9.64 1.39 0.96
C ILE A 97 9.68 0.00 1.59
N LEU A 98 8.66 -0.34 2.37
CA LEU A 98 8.53 -1.65 3.00
C LEU A 98 7.44 -2.46 2.28
N PRO A 99 7.80 -3.49 1.49
CA PRO A 99 6.82 -4.35 0.82
C PRO A 99 6.00 -5.16 1.84
N LEU A 100 4.71 -5.32 1.57
CA LEU A 100 3.82 -6.11 2.41
C LEU A 100 2.94 -6.99 1.54
N GLY A 101 2.88 -8.27 1.86
CA GLY A 101 1.98 -9.26 1.27
C GLY A 101 1.04 -9.86 2.29
N PHE A 102 -0.14 -10.24 1.85
CA PHE A 102 -1.19 -10.83 2.66
C PHE A 102 -1.78 -12.06 1.98
N ALA A 103 -2.14 -13.07 2.78
CA ALA A 103 -2.95 -14.21 2.34
C ALA A 103 -3.88 -14.67 3.47
N SER A 104 -5.02 -15.26 3.09
CA SER A 104 -5.96 -15.91 4.01
C SER A 104 -6.44 -17.24 3.44
N ASN A 105 -6.74 -18.21 4.30
CA ASN A 105 -7.14 -19.55 3.89
C ASN A 105 -8.61 -19.63 3.45
N LYS A 106 -9.47 -18.72 3.92
CA LYS A 106 -10.88 -18.64 3.54
C LYS A 106 -11.18 -17.24 3.03
N ASN A 107 -11.28 -17.11 1.73
CA ASN A 107 -11.53 -15.84 1.06
C ASN A 107 -12.23 -16.04 -0.28
N PHE A 108 -12.75 -14.95 -0.83
CA PHE A 108 -13.15 -14.86 -2.22
C PHE A 108 -12.70 -13.54 -2.82
N LYS A 109 -12.56 -13.50 -4.14
CA LYS A 109 -12.17 -12.30 -4.87
C LYS A 109 -13.37 -11.73 -5.61
N LEU A 110 -13.55 -10.43 -5.52
CA LEU A 110 -14.54 -9.71 -6.31
C LEU A 110 -14.10 -9.69 -7.79
N LYS A 111 -15.10 -9.63 -8.68
CA LYS A 111 -14.88 -9.38 -10.12
C LYS A 111 -14.63 -7.87 -10.37
N SER A 112 -13.69 -7.29 -9.65
CA SER A 112 -13.23 -5.90 -9.80
C SER A 112 -11.88 -5.86 -10.50
N TRP A 113 -11.47 -4.66 -10.97
CA TRP A 113 -10.18 -4.48 -11.66
C TRP A 113 -8.98 -4.94 -10.83
N ASP A 114 -9.06 -4.80 -9.50
CA ASP A 114 -8.02 -5.13 -8.52
C ASP A 114 -8.16 -6.53 -7.92
N SER A 115 -9.20 -7.28 -8.33
CA SER A 115 -9.54 -8.59 -7.74
C SER A 115 -9.62 -8.52 -6.21
N PHE A 116 -10.37 -7.51 -5.68
CA PHE A 116 -10.45 -7.21 -4.26
C PHE A 116 -10.76 -8.45 -3.42
N LEU A 117 -9.90 -8.73 -2.46
CA LEU A 117 -9.95 -9.94 -1.66
C LEU A 117 -10.77 -9.70 -0.39
N ILE A 118 -11.87 -10.43 -0.27
CA ILE A 118 -12.72 -10.46 0.93
C ILE A 118 -12.35 -11.70 1.75
N THR A 119 -11.91 -11.48 2.96
CA THR A 119 -11.57 -12.55 3.91
C THR A 119 -12.80 -12.87 4.77
N TYR A 120 -13.15 -14.16 4.87
CA TYR A 120 -14.24 -14.59 5.74
C TYR A 120 -13.88 -14.46 7.22
N PRO A 121 -14.88 -14.26 8.11
CA PRO A 121 -14.67 -14.34 9.54
C PRO A 121 -14.03 -15.68 9.95
N PHE A 122 -13.24 -15.66 11.01
CA PHE A 122 -12.53 -16.83 11.55
C PHE A 122 -11.52 -17.48 10.57
N SER A 123 -11.04 -16.73 9.61
CA SER A 123 -9.98 -17.17 8.70
C SER A 123 -8.61 -17.10 9.36
N LYS A 124 -7.75 -18.06 9.04
CA LYS A 124 -6.32 -17.91 9.29
C LYS A 124 -5.74 -16.92 8.28
N CYS A 125 -4.97 -15.96 8.77
CA CYS A 125 -4.35 -14.90 7.96
C CYS A 125 -2.85 -14.89 8.16
N LYS A 126 -2.11 -14.61 7.11
CA LYS A 126 -0.67 -14.46 7.15
C LYS A 126 -0.28 -13.14 6.49
N PHE A 127 0.58 -12.39 7.19
CA PHE A 127 1.19 -11.17 6.68
C PHE A 127 2.70 -11.37 6.60
N ILE A 128 3.29 -10.99 5.49
CA ILE A 128 4.74 -11.06 5.28
C ILE A 128 5.23 -9.67 4.92
N TRP A 129 6.12 -9.15 5.76
CA TRP A 129 6.89 -7.95 5.50
C TRP A 129 8.15 -8.34 4.74
N GLY A 130 8.44 -7.63 3.65
CA GLY A 130 9.69 -7.77 2.92
C GLY A 130 10.79 -6.87 3.50
N ASP A 131 11.97 -6.96 2.94
CA ASP A 131 13.09 -6.10 3.32
C ASP A 131 12.85 -4.66 2.86
N PRO A 132 13.32 -3.66 3.63
CA PRO A 132 13.23 -2.25 3.24
C PRO A 132 13.97 -1.98 1.94
N ILE A 133 13.31 -1.28 1.00
CA ILE A 133 13.88 -0.86 -0.28
C ILE A 133 14.23 0.62 -0.18
N ILE A 134 15.52 0.94 -0.27
CA ILE A 134 16.03 2.30 -0.31
C ILE A 134 16.28 2.68 -1.77
N ILE A 135 15.70 3.78 -2.21
CA ILE A 135 15.90 4.32 -3.55
C ILE A 135 16.82 5.55 -3.44
N PRO A 136 18.00 5.53 -4.08
CA PRO A 136 18.94 6.65 -3.99
C PRO A 136 18.34 7.96 -4.53
N SER A 137 18.66 9.09 -3.89
CA SER A 137 18.24 10.43 -4.35
C SER A 137 18.82 10.79 -5.73
N THR A 138 19.90 10.14 -6.12
CA THR A 138 20.59 10.31 -7.42
C THR A 138 19.93 9.51 -8.56
N THR A 139 18.86 8.74 -8.28
CA THR A 139 18.15 7.93 -9.27
C THR A 139 17.59 8.81 -10.39
N LYS A 140 17.93 8.49 -11.63
CA LYS A 140 17.46 9.21 -12.82
C LYS A 140 16.08 8.73 -13.26
N ASP A 141 15.34 9.56 -13.98
CA ASP A 141 14.01 9.19 -14.51
C ASP A 141 14.04 7.92 -15.38
N THR A 142 15.14 7.68 -16.09
CA THR A 142 15.35 6.47 -16.90
C THR A 142 15.43 5.18 -16.07
N GLU A 143 15.69 5.27 -14.77
CA GLU A 143 15.83 4.13 -13.87
C GLU A 143 14.53 3.85 -13.08
N ILE A 144 13.54 4.76 -13.12
CA ILE A 144 12.27 4.62 -12.38
C ILE A 144 11.58 3.30 -12.72
N GLU A 145 11.54 2.94 -14.00
CA GLU A 145 10.90 1.69 -14.45
C GLU A 145 11.53 0.44 -13.82
N LYS A 146 12.86 0.43 -13.69
CA LYS A 146 13.59 -0.65 -12.99
C LYS A 146 13.13 -0.79 -11.53
N TYR A 147 12.99 0.32 -10.80
CA TYR A 147 12.54 0.29 -9.40
C TYR A 147 11.07 -0.07 -9.27
N LYS A 148 10.22 0.30 -10.23
CA LYS A 148 8.81 -0.15 -10.28
C LYS A 148 8.74 -1.67 -10.39
N LEU A 149 9.43 -2.26 -11.37
CA LEU A 149 9.46 -3.71 -11.57
C LEU A 149 10.04 -4.45 -10.36
N TYR A 150 11.09 -3.91 -9.76
CA TYR A 150 11.68 -4.48 -8.56
C TYR A 150 10.69 -4.47 -7.37
N LEU A 151 9.95 -3.38 -7.18
CA LEU A 151 8.93 -3.29 -6.13
C LEU A 151 7.75 -4.23 -6.39
N GLU A 152 7.31 -4.37 -7.65
CA GLU A 152 6.29 -5.36 -8.06
C GLU A 152 6.72 -6.79 -7.66
N GLU A 153 7.95 -7.17 -8.01
CA GLU A 153 8.53 -8.46 -7.67
C GLU A 153 8.51 -8.70 -6.14
N LYS A 154 8.97 -7.71 -5.36
CA LYS A 154 9.05 -7.85 -3.91
C LYS A 154 7.68 -7.95 -3.23
N ILE A 155 6.68 -7.18 -3.67
CA ILE A 155 5.31 -7.31 -3.13
C ILE A 155 4.74 -8.69 -3.50
N ASN A 156 4.91 -9.13 -4.74
CA ASN A 156 4.43 -10.44 -5.18
C ASN A 156 5.13 -11.59 -4.44
N TYR A 157 6.43 -11.48 -4.21
CA TYR A 157 7.16 -12.43 -3.37
C TYR A 157 6.58 -12.53 -1.95
N CYS A 158 6.29 -11.39 -1.31
CA CYS A 158 5.64 -11.37 0.00
C CYS A 158 4.26 -12.06 -0.03
N MET A 159 3.45 -11.83 -1.07
CA MET A 159 2.16 -12.48 -1.24
C MET A 159 2.28 -14.00 -1.40
N HIS A 160 3.17 -14.46 -2.26
CA HIS A 160 3.41 -15.90 -2.49
C HIS A 160 3.92 -16.58 -1.20
N THR A 161 4.83 -15.94 -0.49
CA THR A 161 5.33 -16.44 0.79
C THR A 161 4.23 -16.49 1.85
N ALA A 162 3.35 -15.48 1.90
CA ALA A 162 2.21 -15.49 2.81
C ALA A 162 1.28 -16.67 2.53
N LYS A 163 1.00 -16.96 1.25
CA LYS A 163 0.17 -18.08 0.83
C LYS A 163 0.83 -19.42 1.17
N SER A 164 2.08 -19.62 0.81
CA SER A 164 2.82 -20.85 1.10
C SER A 164 2.86 -21.18 2.59
N LYS A 165 3.04 -20.17 3.45
CA LYS A 165 3.02 -20.35 4.92
C LYS A 165 1.63 -20.52 5.53
N LEU A 166 0.55 -20.40 4.76
CA LEU A 166 -0.80 -20.76 5.19
C LEU A 166 -1.12 -22.23 4.87
N ASP A 167 -0.53 -22.74 3.78
CA ASP A 167 -0.77 -24.08 3.27
C ASP A 167 0.13 -25.12 4.00
N ALA A 168 1.15 -24.63 4.74
CA ALA A 168 2.04 -25.42 5.58
C ALA A 168 1.51 -25.54 7.01
#